data_4405e0fd0aab5b6f6f3bf654a016e746
#
_entry.id   4405e0fd0aab5b6f6f3bf654a016e746
#
_cell.length_a   1.000
_cell.length_b   1.000
_cell.length_c   1.000
_cell.angle_alpha   90.00
_cell.angle_beta   90.00
_cell.angle_gamma   90.00
#
_symmetry.space_group_name_H-M   'P 1'
#
loop_
_entity.id
_entity.type
_entity.pdbx_description
1 polymer ?
#
loop_
_entity_poly.entity_id
_entity_poly.type
_entity_poly.pdbx_seq_one_letter_code
_entity_poly.pdbx_strand_id
1 'polypeptide(L)'
;MKEKKVLETYEEKKKRVQEFNLTSDLFASKVFEDVEASQELCRILMQDRAIVLEDVRTQYVIRNLETHSMELDILAERDSGDVIGIEIQMYEETSPFKRTRYYLSGIDMSILEKGKKYDELPAVTMVYLTEEDIVGDGAGHYLIERRVCSQGNMADNDDRLINIRNISNGVKERYYNLECPTGDEQADELLAYFKDSDPYYKTEAFPRIVERVRHFKVQKEGVNIMCAIADRIREEGREEGRSVGRLESRIEDILELLEELGQVPQRIVESIKAEDNLGVLSRWHKAAARAGSIAEFEANM
;
A
#
# COMPACT_ATOMS: atom_id res chain seq x y z
N MET A 1 33.39 -19.06 -6.59
CA MET A 1 33.82 -18.78 -5.20
C MET A 1 32.55 -18.42 -4.41
N LYS A 2 32.17 -19.21 -3.40
CA LYS A 2 31.06 -18.84 -2.51
C LYS A 2 31.58 -17.68 -1.63
N GLU A 3 31.04 -16.49 -1.79
CA GLU A 3 31.28 -15.39 -0.84
C GLU A 3 30.88 -15.88 0.55
N LYS A 4 31.82 -15.82 1.48
CA LYS A 4 31.53 -16.05 2.89
C LYS A 4 30.61 -14.93 3.34
N LYS A 5 29.32 -15.23 3.53
CA LYS A 5 28.36 -14.32 4.18
C LYS A 5 28.95 -13.98 5.56
N VAL A 6 29.49 -12.79 5.71
CA VAL A 6 29.91 -12.28 7.01
C VAL A 6 28.65 -12.20 7.86
N LEU A 7 28.62 -12.94 8.96
CA LEU A 7 27.50 -12.92 9.88
C LEU A 7 27.47 -11.54 10.55
N GLU A 8 26.41 -10.78 10.23
CA GLU A 8 26.14 -9.48 10.84
C GLU A 8 26.01 -9.62 12.37
N THR A 9 26.72 -8.79 13.11
CA THR A 9 26.65 -8.76 14.57
C THR A 9 25.29 -8.22 15.05
N TYR A 10 24.96 -8.49 16.30
CA TYR A 10 23.72 -7.95 16.89
C TYR A 10 23.69 -6.42 16.89
N GLU A 11 24.82 -5.75 17.15
CA GLU A 11 24.90 -4.29 17.15
C GLU A 11 24.69 -3.71 15.74
N GLU A 12 25.22 -4.34 14.71
CA GLU A 12 24.97 -3.94 13.32
C GLU A 12 23.49 -4.10 12.96
N LYS A 13 22.87 -5.22 13.32
CA LYS A 13 21.43 -5.45 13.15
C LYS A 13 20.61 -4.39 13.88
N LYS A 14 20.94 -4.11 15.12
CA LYS A 14 20.26 -3.09 15.92
C LYS A 14 20.36 -1.71 15.29
N LYS A 15 21.55 -1.33 14.79
CA LYS A 15 21.73 -0.06 14.08
C LYS A 15 20.84 0.03 12.83
N ARG A 16 20.76 -1.03 12.06
CA ARG A 16 19.95 -1.09 10.83
C ARG A 16 18.46 -0.91 11.11
N VAL A 17 17.91 -1.53 12.16
CA VAL A 17 16.48 -1.40 12.50
C VAL A 17 16.13 -0.05 13.12
N GLN A 18 17.10 0.76 13.59
CA GLN A 18 16.81 2.12 14.03
C GLN A 18 16.31 3.03 12.88
N GLU A 19 16.68 2.73 11.65
CA GLU A 19 16.29 3.51 10.46
C GLU A 19 14.83 3.30 10.06
N PHE A 20 14.19 2.23 10.54
CA PHE A 20 12.77 1.99 10.28
C PHE A 20 11.89 2.92 11.12
N ASN A 21 10.82 3.41 10.51
CA ASN A 21 9.79 4.19 11.17
C ASN A 21 8.39 3.73 10.70
N LEU A 22 7.34 4.26 11.29
CA LEU A 22 5.97 3.87 11.00
C LEU A 22 5.45 4.36 9.63
N THR A 23 6.24 5.15 8.90
CA THR A 23 5.95 5.49 7.50
C THR A 23 6.43 4.40 6.53
N SER A 24 7.12 3.37 7.03
CA SER A 24 7.55 2.20 6.26
C SER A 24 6.52 1.08 6.41
N ASP A 25 5.93 0.62 5.30
CA ASP A 25 4.92 -0.46 5.23
C ASP A 25 5.35 -1.69 6.03
N LEU A 26 6.62 -2.10 5.83
CA LEU A 26 7.20 -3.25 6.53
C LEU A 26 7.18 -3.09 8.05
N PHE A 27 7.59 -1.91 8.54
CA PHE A 27 7.69 -1.67 9.97
C PHE A 27 6.33 -1.45 10.59
N ALA A 28 5.50 -0.65 9.94
CA ALA A 28 4.12 -0.40 10.35
C ALA A 28 3.32 -1.70 10.44
N SER A 29 3.40 -2.57 9.42
CA SER A 29 2.69 -3.85 9.43
C SER A 29 3.04 -4.70 10.65
N LYS A 30 4.32 -4.71 11.07
CA LYS A 30 4.76 -5.48 12.25
C LYS A 30 4.36 -4.86 13.59
N VAL A 31 4.34 -3.56 13.67
CA VAL A 31 3.87 -2.86 14.87
C VAL A 31 2.37 -3.06 15.04
N PHE A 32 1.60 -2.91 13.97
CA PHE A 32 0.14 -2.95 13.98
C PHE A 32 -0.47 -4.34 13.80
N GLU A 33 0.31 -5.43 13.71
CA GLU A 33 -0.18 -6.80 13.96
C GLU A 33 -0.73 -6.97 15.40
N ASP A 34 -0.34 -6.09 16.29
CA ASP A 34 -0.82 -6.08 17.68
C ASP A 34 -2.16 -5.33 17.76
N VAL A 35 -3.21 -6.04 18.21
CA VAL A 35 -4.58 -5.48 18.27
C VAL A 35 -4.66 -4.24 19.14
N GLU A 36 -3.96 -4.21 20.29
CA GLU A 36 -3.97 -3.06 21.20
C GLU A 36 -3.29 -1.84 20.58
N ALA A 37 -2.16 -2.02 19.87
CA ALA A 37 -1.50 -0.94 19.15
C ALA A 37 -2.38 -0.39 18.01
N SER A 38 -3.02 -1.27 17.25
CA SER A 38 -3.96 -0.87 16.20
C SER A 38 -5.20 -0.19 16.78
N GLN A 39 -5.64 -0.59 17.96
CA GLN A 39 -6.77 0.04 18.65
C GLN A 39 -6.43 1.48 19.11
N GLU A 40 -5.20 1.72 19.60
CA GLU A 40 -4.74 3.08 19.91
C GLU A 40 -4.70 3.93 18.64
N LEU A 41 -4.14 3.41 17.55
CA LEU A 41 -4.13 4.07 16.24
C LEU A 41 -5.53 4.46 15.78
N CYS A 42 -6.46 3.48 15.76
CA CYS A 42 -7.84 3.72 15.33
C CYS A 42 -8.56 4.74 16.24
N ARG A 43 -8.38 4.67 17.55
CA ARG A 43 -9.00 5.61 18.50
C ARG A 43 -8.61 7.05 18.24
N ILE A 44 -7.34 7.28 17.94
CA ILE A 44 -6.82 8.62 17.64
C ILE A 44 -7.30 9.08 16.28
N LEU A 45 -7.07 8.30 15.22
CA LEU A 45 -7.41 8.71 13.85
C LEU A 45 -8.92 8.82 13.61
N MET A 46 -9.72 8.05 14.32
CA MET A 46 -11.19 8.15 14.26
C MET A 46 -11.76 9.18 15.21
N GLN A 47 -10.94 9.73 16.14
CA GLN A 47 -11.38 10.61 17.21
C GLN A 47 -12.49 9.97 18.06
N ASP A 48 -12.40 8.64 18.28
CA ASP A 48 -13.40 7.85 19.01
C ASP A 48 -12.69 6.91 19.99
N ARG A 49 -12.70 7.30 21.26
CA ARG A 49 -12.08 6.52 22.35
C ARG A 49 -12.83 5.23 22.71
N ALA A 50 -14.07 5.09 22.24
CA ALA A 50 -14.89 3.91 22.51
C ALA A 50 -14.61 2.75 21.55
N ILE A 51 -13.72 2.92 20.57
CA ILE A 51 -13.36 1.84 19.65
C ILE A 51 -12.75 0.68 20.41
N VAL A 52 -13.33 -0.49 20.19
CA VAL A 52 -12.78 -1.80 20.56
C VAL A 52 -12.63 -2.60 19.28
N LEU A 53 -11.43 -3.15 19.06
CA LEU A 53 -11.14 -3.99 17.91
C LEU A 53 -11.21 -5.47 18.31
N GLU A 54 -11.87 -6.28 17.49
CA GLU A 54 -11.91 -7.74 17.63
C GLU A 54 -10.80 -8.42 16.83
N ASP A 55 -10.54 -7.93 15.60
CA ASP A 55 -9.55 -8.51 14.71
C ASP A 55 -8.78 -7.42 13.98
N VAL A 56 -7.52 -7.71 13.67
CA VAL A 56 -6.63 -6.85 12.86
C VAL A 56 -5.82 -7.70 11.92
N ARG A 57 -5.80 -7.32 10.66
CA ARG A 57 -4.98 -7.94 9.61
C ARG A 57 -4.12 -6.87 8.97
N THR A 58 -2.84 -7.12 8.92
CA THR A 58 -1.89 -6.24 8.21
C THR A 58 -1.51 -6.84 6.87
N GLN A 59 -1.20 -5.98 5.90
CA GLN A 59 -0.90 -6.37 4.51
C GLN A 59 -1.99 -7.31 3.95
N TYR A 60 -3.24 -6.90 4.13
CA TYR A 60 -4.39 -7.72 3.77
C TYR A 60 -4.68 -7.65 2.29
N VAL A 61 -4.46 -8.79 1.60
CA VAL A 61 -4.64 -8.89 0.15
C VAL A 61 -6.07 -9.33 -0.19
N ILE A 62 -6.80 -8.45 -0.87
CA ILE A 62 -8.07 -8.80 -1.52
C ILE A 62 -7.75 -9.17 -2.97
N ARG A 63 -7.78 -10.47 -3.26
CA ARG A 63 -7.45 -10.99 -4.58
C ARG A 63 -8.61 -10.79 -5.54
N ASN A 64 -8.33 -10.21 -6.70
CA ASN A 64 -9.23 -10.19 -7.83
C ASN A 64 -8.59 -10.99 -8.97
N LEU A 65 -9.32 -11.97 -9.50
CA LEU A 65 -8.81 -12.87 -10.55
C LEU A 65 -8.78 -12.22 -11.94
N GLU A 66 -9.55 -11.15 -12.13
CA GLU A 66 -9.75 -10.50 -13.44
C GLU A 66 -9.15 -9.09 -13.53
N THR A 67 -8.85 -8.47 -12.38
CA THR A 67 -8.36 -7.09 -12.30
C THR A 67 -7.22 -6.95 -11.28
N HIS A 68 -6.87 -5.71 -10.92
CA HIS A 68 -5.86 -5.46 -9.89
C HIS A 68 -6.31 -6.00 -8.53
N SER A 69 -5.47 -6.82 -7.91
CA SER A 69 -5.59 -7.15 -6.48
C SER A 69 -5.29 -5.90 -5.66
N MET A 70 -5.86 -5.84 -4.46
CA MET A 70 -5.61 -4.76 -3.50
C MET A 70 -4.86 -5.31 -2.31
N GLU A 71 -3.97 -4.53 -1.77
CA GLU A 71 -3.30 -4.81 -0.51
C GLU A 71 -3.52 -3.60 0.40
N LEU A 72 -4.16 -3.85 1.54
CA LEU A 72 -4.39 -2.85 2.58
C LEU A 72 -3.31 -3.01 3.65
N ASP A 73 -2.72 -1.90 4.07
CA ASP A 73 -1.72 -1.94 5.13
C ASP A 73 -2.32 -2.46 6.43
N ILE A 74 -3.51 -1.99 6.81
CA ILE A 74 -4.24 -2.46 7.98
C ILE A 74 -5.73 -2.56 7.64
N LEU A 75 -6.34 -3.72 7.96
CA LEU A 75 -7.78 -3.91 8.00
C LEU A 75 -8.15 -4.31 9.43
N ALA A 76 -8.96 -3.49 10.10
CA ALA A 76 -9.41 -3.70 11.46
C ALA A 76 -10.92 -3.88 11.51
N GLU A 77 -11.39 -4.85 12.32
CA GLU A 77 -12.80 -5.11 12.57
C GLU A 77 -13.14 -4.71 14.01
N ARG A 78 -14.20 -3.92 14.17
CA ARG A 78 -14.69 -3.49 15.47
C ARG A 78 -15.63 -4.55 16.09
N ASP A 79 -15.80 -4.49 17.40
CA ASP A 79 -16.81 -5.27 18.15
C ASP A 79 -18.25 -5.03 17.68
N SER A 80 -18.50 -3.88 17.04
CA SER A 80 -19.77 -3.58 16.35
C SER A 80 -19.94 -4.28 15.01
N GLY A 81 -18.90 -4.90 14.48
CA GLY A 81 -18.83 -5.44 13.12
C GLY A 81 -18.42 -4.40 12.05
N ASP A 82 -18.27 -3.13 12.42
CA ASP A 82 -17.80 -2.09 11.49
C ASP A 82 -16.31 -2.30 11.13
N VAL A 83 -15.92 -1.84 9.95
CA VAL A 83 -14.59 -2.08 9.41
C VAL A 83 -13.84 -0.76 9.24
N ILE A 84 -12.56 -0.78 9.59
CA ILE A 84 -11.63 0.33 9.40
C ILE A 84 -10.48 -0.17 8.53
N GLY A 85 -10.33 0.40 7.33
CA GLY A 85 -9.16 0.22 6.48
C GLY A 85 -8.20 1.38 6.68
N ILE A 86 -6.91 1.11 6.80
CA ILE A 86 -5.88 2.15 6.90
C ILE A 86 -4.83 1.90 5.82
N GLU A 87 -4.48 2.96 5.10
CA GLU A 87 -3.44 2.99 4.08
C GLU A 87 -2.39 4.03 4.45
N ILE A 88 -1.13 3.64 4.42
CA ILE A 88 0.03 4.48 4.78
C ILE A 88 0.84 4.69 3.49
N GLN A 89 0.56 5.77 2.77
CA GLN A 89 1.16 6.05 1.48
C GLN A 89 1.84 7.42 1.48
N MET A 90 3.14 7.43 1.69
CA MET A 90 3.88 8.69 1.86
C MET A 90 3.95 9.51 0.58
N TYR A 91 4.10 8.85 -0.56
CA TYR A 91 4.15 9.49 -1.88
C TYR A 91 3.12 8.88 -2.81
N GLU A 92 2.42 9.70 -3.57
CA GLU A 92 1.33 9.27 -4.42
C GLU A 92 1.62 9.58 -5.90
N GLU A 93 1.71 8.55 -6.72
CA GLU A 93 1.81 8.69 -8.18
C GLU A 93 0.44 8.80 -8.84
N THR A 94 -0.63 8.47 -8.11
CA THR A 94 -2.00 8.41 -8.61
C THR A 94 -2.98 9.15 -7.69
N SER A 95 -4.26 9.25 -8.09
CA SER A 95 -5.25 9.93 -7.27
C SER A 95 -5.63 9.13 -6.01
N PRO A 96 -5.31 9.59 -4.79
CA PRO A 96 -5.67 8.91 -3.54
C PRO A 96 -7.18 8.67 -3.42
N PHE A 97 -8.01 9.63 -3.87
CA PHE A 97 -9.47 9.51 -3.85
C PHE A 97 -9.99 8.36 -4.75
N LYS A 98 -9.35 8.11 -5.91
CA LYS A 98 -9.73 6.99 -6.77
C LYS A 98 -9.26 5.66 -6.20
N ARG A 99 -8.08 5.63 -5.60
CA ARG A 99 -7.53 4.45 -4.91
C ARG A 99 -8.41 4.07 -3.72
N THR A 100 -8.73 5.01 -2.85
CA THR A 100 -9.65 4.78 -1.71
C THR A 100 -11.00 4.27 -2.15
N ARG A 101 -11.59 4.85 -3.21
CA ARG A 101 -12.85 4.37 -3.78
C ARG A 101 -12.77 2.92 -4.28
N TYR A 102 -11.64 2.53 -4.88
CA TYR A 102 -11.40 1.17 -5.35
C TYR A 102 -11.29 0.20 -4.16
N TYR A 103 -10.57 0.60 -3.12
CA TYR A 103 -10.42 -0.20 -1.89
C TYR A 103 -11.74 -0.40 -1.16
N LEU A 104 -12.54 0.65 -0.99
CA LEU A 104 -13.88 0.56 -0.41
C LEU A 104 -14.75 -0.47 -1.16
N SER A 105 -14.73 -0.43 -2.49
CA SER A 105 -15.49 -1.39 -3.29
C SER A 105 -15.00 -2.83 -3.08
N GLY A 106 -13.70 -3.03 -2.94
CA GLY A 106 -13.13 -4.34 -2.70
C GLY A 106 -13.42 -4.88 -1.30
N ILE A 107 -13.39 -4.04 -0.28
CA ILE A 107 -13.80 -4.41 1.08
C ILE A 107 -15.26 -4.88 1.06
N ASP A 108 -16.18 -4.08 0.49
CA ASP A 108 -17.60 -4.44 0.39
C ASP A 108 -17.80 -5.79 -0.33
N MET A 109 -17.10 -5.99 -1.46
CA MET A 109 -17.17 -7.26 -2.21
C MET A 109 -16.59 -8.45 -1.46
N SER A 110 -15.62 -8.23 -0.58
CA SER A 110 -14.98 -9.30 0.21
C SER A 110 -15.81 -9.72 1.43
N ILE A 111 -16.64 -8.82 1.95
CA ILE A 111 -17.44 -9.03 3.16
C ILE A 111 -18.83 -9.57 2.85
N LEU A 112 -19.49 -9.09 1.79
CA LEU A 112 -20.84 -9.47 1.47
C LEU A 112 -20.89 -10.88 0.86
N GLU A 113 -21.34 -11.84 1.65
CA GLU A 113 -21.49 -13.22 1.21
C GLU A 113 -22.60 -13.38 0.18
N LYS A 114 -22.47 -14.39 -0.69
CA LYS A 114 -23.48 -14.70 -1.72
C LYS A 114 -24.84 -15.00 -1.08
N GLY A 115 -25.84 -14.25 -1.50
CA GLY A 115 -27.22 -14.41 -1.04
C GLY A 115 -27.60 -13.53 0.15
N LYS A 116 -26.67 -12.76 0.68
CA LYS A 116 -26.93 -11.74 1.70
C LYS A 116 -27.52 -10.48 1.09
N LYS A 117 -28.21 -9.67 1.89
CA LYS A 117 -28.79 -8.40 1.48
C LYS A 117 -27.75 -7.28 1.64
N TYR A 118 -27.84 -6.25 0.80
CA TYR A 118 -26.97 -5.07 0.91
C TYR A 118 -27.10 -4.33 2.25
N ASP A 119 -28.22 -4.44 2.94
CA ASP A 119 -28.43 -3.86 4.28
C ASP A 119 -27.57 -4.55 5.37
N GLU A 120 -26.97 -5.70 5.04
CA GLU A 120 -26.08 -6.44 5.94
C GLU A 120 -24.61 -6.00 5.81
N LEU A 121 -24.30 -5.08 4.88
CA LEU A 121 -22.97 -4.48 4.77
C LEU A 121 -22.68 -3.66 6.03
N PRO A 122 -21.50 -3.83 6.67
CA PRO A 122 -21.08 -3.00 7.79
C PRO A 122 -20.77 -1.57 7.35
N ALA A 123 -20.66 -0.67 8.30
CA ALA A 123 -20.04 0.62 8.03
C ALA A 123 -18.53 0.45 7.81
N VAL A 124 -18.01 1.17 6.80
CA VAL A 124 -16.58 1.12 6.45
C VAL A 124 -16.00 2.53 6.52
N THR A 125 -14.91 2.68 7.27
CA THR A 125 -14.13 3.90 7.24
C THR A 125 -12.75 3.61 6.67
N MET A 126 -12.39 4.33 5.60
CA MET A 126 -11.01 4.33 5.10
C MET A 126 -10.25 5.51 5.69
N VAL A 127 -9.07 5.22 6.22
CA VAL A 127 -8.10 6.22 6.68
C VAL A 127 -6.90 6.18 5.77
N TYR A 128 -6.48 7.32 5.27
CA TYR A 128 -5.35 7.47 4.37
C TYR A 128 -4.33 8.42 5.00
N LEU A 129 -3.11 7.94 5.23
CA LEU A 129 -2.00 8.70 5.80
C LEU A 129 -1.00 9.02 4.70
N THR A 130 -0.62 10.30 4.53
CA THR A 130 0.33 10.74 3.50
C THR A 130 1.15 11.94 3.96
N GLU A 131 2.32 12.14 3.36
CA GLU A 131 3.10 13.37 3.51
C GLU A 131 2.68 14.46 2.50
N GLU A 132 1.83 14.13 1.52
CA GLU A 132 1.40 15.07 0.49
C GLU A 132 0.12 15.80 0.88
N ASP A 133 0.06 17.09 0.56
CA ASP A 133 -1.19 17.85 0.62
C ASP A 133 -2.05 17.56 -0.61
N ILE A 134 -2.87 16.52 -0.51
CA ILE A 134 -3.71 16.00 -1.60
C ILE A 134 -4.85 16.93 -2.02
N VAL A 135 -5.19 17.91 -1.20
CA VAL A 135 -6.24 18.90 -1.47
C VAL A 135 -5.65 20.25 -1.86
N GLY A 136 -4.48 20.60 -1.31
CA GLY A 136 -3.74 21.82 -1.64
C GLY A 136 -4.18 23.05 -0.87
N ASP A 137 -4.80 22.90 0.30
CA ASP A 137 -5.23 24.01 1.16
C ASP A 137 -4.51 24.09 2.51
N GLY A 138 -3.57 23.17 2.77
CA GLY A 138 -2.71 23.16 3.94
C GLY A 138 -3.35 22.61 5.22
N ALA A 139 -4.49 21.91 5.12
CA ALA A 139 -5.06 21.25 6.28
C ALA A 139 -4.45 19.88 6.53
N GLY A 140 -4.28 19.52 7.82
CA GLY A 140 -3.73 18.21 8.21
C GLY A 140 -4.75 17.08 8.23
N HIS A 141 -6.05 17.38 8.14
CA HIS A 141 -7.10 16.37 8.17
C HIS A 141 -8.29 16.76 7.30
N TYR A 142 -8.74 15.82 6.45
CA TYR A 142 -9.95 15.94 5.65
C TYR A 142 -10.88 14.77 5.92
N LEU A 143 -12.19 15.08 5.98
CA LEU A 143 -13.27 14.10 6.11
C LEU A 143 -14.18 14.17 4.90
N ILE A 144 -14.37 13.03 4.21
CA ILE A 144 -15.35 12.89 3.15
C ILE A 144 -16.51 12.05 3.66
N GLU A 145 -17.69 12.64 3.67
CA GLU A 145 -18.96 11.99 3.98
C GLU A 145 -19.94 12.17 2.83
N ARG A 146 -20.69 11.14 2.54
CA ARG A 146 -21.76 11.20 1.52
C ARG A 146 -23.03 11.73 2.14
N ARG A 147 -23.62 12.73 1.51
CA ARG A 147 -24.89 13.34 1.94
C ARG A 147 -25.93 13.27 0.83
N VAL A 148 -27.19 13.07 1.20
CA VAL A 148 -28.31 13.12 0.28
C VAL A 148 -28.87 14.54 0.24
N CYS A 149 -28.87 15.15 -0.94
CA CYS A 149 -29.42 16.47 -1.18
C CYS A 149 -30.64 16.37 -2.10
N SER A 150 -31.72 17.15 -1.80
CA SER A 150 -32.86 17.28 -2.71
C SER A 150 -32.60 18.40 -3.71
N GLN A 151 -32.71 18.09 -5.01
CA GLN A 151 -32.52 19.10 -6.07
C GLN A 151 -33.63 20.18 -6.11
N GLY A 152 -34.80 19.93 -5.53
CA GLY A 152 -35.92 20.89 -5.53
C GLY A 152 -35.72 22.13 -4.67
N ASN A 153 -34.70 22.15 -3.81
CA ASN A 153 -34.40 23.27 -2.91
C ASN A 153 -33.02 23.90 -3.18
N MET A 154 -32.39 23.61 -4.29
CA MET A 154 -31.20 24.34 -4.74
C MET A 154 -31.60 25.64 -5.44
N ALA A 155 -32.22 26.56 -4.71
CA ALA A 155 -32.35 27.95 -5.14
C ALA A 155 -31.07 28.67 -4.73
N ASP A 156 -30.35 29.14 -5.73
CA ASP A 156 -29.32 30.20 -5.67
C ASP A 156 -28.36 30.22 -4.45
N ASN A 157 -27.13 29.78 -4.65
CA ASN A 157 -25.92 30.16 -3.89
C ASN A 157 -26.02 30.16 -2.36
N ASP A 158 -26.86 29.34 -1.76
CA ASP A 158 -26.91 29.24 -0.32
C ASP A 158 -26.12 28.00 0.13
N ASP A 159 -24.97 28.20 0.80
CA ASP A 159 -24.12 27.18 1.42
C ASP A 159 -24.84 26.36 2.51
N ARG A 160 -26.14 26.56 2.69
CA ARG A 160 -26.97 25.74 3.55
C ARG A 160 -27.47 24.51 2.84
N LEU A 161 -26.61 23.47 2.76
CA LEU A 161 -27.05 22.11 2.50
C LEU A 161 -28.12 21.75 3.54
N ILE A 162 -29.38 21.87 3.17
CA ILE A 162 -30.48 21.41 4.02
C ILE A 162 -30.36 19.90 4.12
N ASN A 163 -29.85 19.47 5.26
CA ASN A 163 -29.72 18.05 5.59
C ASN A 163 -31.12 17.46 5.77
N ILE A 164 -31.70 16.92 4.70
CA ILE A 164 -33.10 16.50 4.66
C ILE A 164 -33.35 15.25 5.50
N ARG A 165 -32.33 14.41 5.68
CA ARG A 165 -32.30 13.26 6.62
C ARG A 165 -30.85 12.82 6.82
N ASN A 166 -30.52 12.30 8.00
CA ASN A 166 -29.28 11.57 8.27
C ASN A 166 -29.28 10.21 7.54
N ILE A 167 -29.27 10.22 6.21
CA ILE A 167 -29.12 9.02 5.44
C ILE A 167 -27.64 8.83 5.19
N SER A 168 -27.03 7.97 5.99
CA SER A 168 -25.68 7.49 5.77
C SER A 168 -25.72 6.20 4.96
N ASN A 169 -24.78 6.02 4.03
CA ASN A 169 -24.52 4.74 3.40
C ASN A 169 -23.46 3.91 4.15
N GLY A 170 -23.07 4.34 5.35
CA GLY A 170 -22.08 3.65 6.18
C GLY A 170 -20.62 3.90 5.77
N VAL A 171 -20.35 4.69 4.71
CA VAL A 171 -18.98 4.91 4.23
C VAL A 171 -18.46 6.28 4.66
N LYS A 172 -17.22 6.30 5.19
CA LYS A 172 -16.46 7.50 5.51
C LYS A 172 -15.03 7.36 5.00
N GLU A 173 -14.43 8.47 4.62
CA GLU A 173 -13.03 8.55 4.22
C GLU A 173 -12.34 9.67 5.01
N ARG A 174 -11.21 9.34 5.62
CA ARG A 174 -10.39 10.30 6.38
C ARG A 174 -8.99 10.34 5.77
N TYR A 175 -8.53 11.55 5.47
CA TYR A 175 -7.20 11.77 4.92
C TYR A 175 -6.40 12.59 5.89
N TYR A 176 -5.22 12.12 6.27
CA TYR A 176 -4.30 12.79 7.16
C TYR A 176 -3.02 13.14 6.43
N ASN A 177 -2.64 14.42 6.51
CA ASN A 177 -1.36 14.90 6.02
C ASN A 177 -0.38 15.04 7.19
N LEU A 178 0.71 14.26 7.14
CA LEU A 178 1.72 14.21 8.21
C LEU A 178 2.52 15.53 8.33
N GLU A 179 2.47 16.41 7.32
CA GLU A 179 3.22 17.67 7.29
C GLU A 179 2.42 18.86 7.83
N CYS A 180 1.12 18.70 8.02
CA CYS A 180 0.23 19.78 8.40
C CYS A 180 -0.50 19.49 9.73
N PRO A 181 -0.79 20.52 10.55
CA PRO A 181 -1.54 20.32 11.79
C PRO A 181 -2.99 19.88 11.48
N THR A 182 -3.45 18.89 12.22
CA THR A 182 -4.82 18.35 12.09
C THR A 182 -5.84 19.15 12.91
N GLY A 183 -5.37 19.90 13.90
CA GLY A 183 -6.20 20.57 14.90
C GLY A 183 -6.60 19.65 16.07
N ASP A 184 -6.12 18.40 16.09
CA ASP A 184 -6.24 17.46 17.21
C ASP A 184 -4.85 17.15 17.76
N GLU A 185 -4.60 17.50 19.02
CA GLU A 185 -3.28 17.38 19.64
C GLU A 185 -2.76 15.94 19.68
N GLN A 186 -3.63 14.95 19.89
CA GLN A 186 -3.24 13.55 19.94
C GLN A 186 -2.94 13.00 18.54
N ALA A 187 -3.70 13.44 17.53
CA ALA A 187 -3.41 13.07 16.15
C ALA A 187 -2.09 13.70 15.69
N ASP A 188 -1.86 14.99 15.99
CA ASP A 188 -0.60 15.68 15.65
C ASP A 188 0.60 15.02 16.32
N GLU A 189 0.49 14.63 17.60
CA GLU A 189 1.52 13.90 18.34
C GLU A 189 1.81 12.54 17.69
N LEU A 190 0.76 11.77 17.34
CA LEU A 190 0.90 10.47 16.70
C LEU A 190 1.52 10.56 15.31
N LEU A 191 1.06 11.49 14.46
CA LEU A 191 1.58 11.67 13.11
C LEU A 191 3.05 12.12 13.11
N ALA A 192 3.44 12.98 14.06
CA ALA A 192 4.85 13.31 14.27
C ALA A 192 5.67 12.07 14.69
N TYR A 193 5.11 11.23 15.56
CA TYR A 193 5.74 9.99 16.00
C TYR A 193 5.93 8.98 14.85
N PHE A 194 5.05 8.95 13.85
CA PHE A 194 5.20 8.09 12.67
C PHE A 194 6.54 8.30 11.96
N LYS A 195 7.01 9.55 11.86
CA LYS A 195 8.26 9.92 11.18
C LYS A 195 9.51 9.54 11.96
N ASP A 196 9.48 9.65 13.27
CA ASP A 196 10.64 9.43 14.13
C ASP A 196 10.68 8.01 14.71
N SER A 197 9.55 7.53 15.21
CA SER A 197 9.40 6.22 15.84
C SER A 197 10.49 5.93 16.89
N ASP A 198 10.74 6.90 17.80
CA ASP A 198 11.70 6.75 18.89
C ASP A 198 11.22 5.65 19.86
N PRO A 199 12.00 4.58 20.09
CA PRO A 199 11.63 3.49 20.98
C PRO A 199 11.58 3.88 22.47
N TYR A 200 12.01 5.09 22.82
CA TYR A 200 12.03 5.61 24.19
C TYR A 200 11.08 6.79 24.38
N TYR A 201 10.27 7.08 23.37
CA TYR A 201 9.26 8.13 23.45
C TYR A 201 8.31 7.89 24.61
N LYS A 202 7.81 8.95 25.22
CA LYS A 202 6.89 8.89 26.36
C LYS A 202 5.60 9.60 26.02
N THR A 203 4.52 8.88 26.00
CA THR A 203 3.18 9.40 25.74
C THR A 203 2.16 8.60 26.56
N GLU A 204 1.04 9.25 26.90
CA GLU A 204 -0.14 8.60 27.46
C GLU A 204 -1.19 8.29 26.39
N ALA A 205 -1.05 8.89 25.20
CA ALA A 205 -2.02 8.75 24.11
C ALA A 205 -1.92 7.39 23.40
N PHE A 206 -0.67 6.89 23.18
CA PHE A 206 -0.41 5.65 22.44
C PHE A 206 0.77 4.83 23.00
N PRO A 207 0.75 4.48 24.29
CA PRO A 207 1.86 3.79 24.94
C PRO A 207 2.12 2.40 24.35
N ARG A 208 1.09 1.71 23.84
CA ARG A 208 1.23 0.38 23.24
C ARG A 208 1.94 0.44 21.91
N ILE A 209 1.67 1.44 21.08
CA ILE A 209 2.41 1.67 19.83
C ILE A 209 3.91 1.85 20.13
N VAL A 210 4.25 2.69 21.12
CA VAL A 210 5.66 2.90 21.52
C VAL A 210 6.28 1.60 22.05
N GLU A 211 5.56 0.82 22.82
CA GLU A 211 6.03 -0.49 23.32
C GLU A 211 6.35 -1.45 22.16
N ARG A 212 5.49 -1.52 21.13
CA ARG A 212 5.72 -2.34 19.94
C ARG A 212 6.93 -1.86 19.13
N VAL A 213 7.06 -0.55 18.92
CA VAL A 213 8.25 0.05 18.31
C VAL A 213 9.51 -0.31 19.09
N ARG A 214 9.49 -0.19 20.42
CA ARG A 214 10.59 -0.58 21.29
C ARG A 214 10.93 -2.06 21.20
N HIS A 215 9.92 -2.94 21.12
CA HIS A 215 10.13 -4.37 20.91
C HIS A 215 10.99 -4.61 19.67
N PHE A 216 10.62 -4.05 18.54
CA PHE A 216 11.29 -4.29 17.26
C PHE A 216 12.64 -3.55 17.11
N LYS A 217 12.81 -2.40 17.76
CA LYS A 217 14.06 -1.62 17.65
C LYS A 217 15.10 -1.93 18.72
N VAL A 218 14.68 -2.47 19.89
CA VAL A 218 15.57 -2.63 21.06
C VAL A 218 15.69 -4.06 21.54
N GLN A 219 14.59 -4.84 21.54
CA GLN A 219 14.62 -6.20 22.07
C GLN A 219 15.22 -7.16 21.05
N LYS A 220 16.08 -8.07 21.51
CA LYS A 220 16.85 -8.98 20.66
C LYS A 220 15.98 -9.80 19.70
N GLU A 221 14.83 -10.27 20.17
CA GLU A 221 13.88 -11.04 19.38
C GLU A 221 13.31 -10.17 18.24
N GLY A 222 12.75 -9.02 18.56
CA GLY A 222 12.18 -8.08 17.58
C GLY A 222 13.20 -7.60 16.55
N VAL A 223 14.42 -7.24 17.00
CA VAL A 223 15.51 -6.86 16.10
C VAL A 223 15.83 -7.98 15.11
N ASN A 224 15.91 -9.24 15.57
CA ASN A 224 16.18 -10.36 14.68
C ASN A 224 15.03 -10.62 13.69
N ILE A 225 13.78 -10.49 14.13
CA ILE A 225 12.60 -10.62 13.25
C ILE A 225 12.68 -9.56 12.14
N MET A 226 12.85 -8.29 12.48
CA MET A 226 12.91 -7.20 11.51
C MET A 226 14.05 -7.36 10.52
N CYS A 227 15.24 -7.74 10.99
CA CYS A 227 16.38 -7.99 10.11
C CYS A 227 16.11 -9.16 9.14
N ALA A 228 15.53 -10.25 9.63
CA ALA A 228 15.23 -11.41 8.78
C ALA A 228 14.20 -11.07 7.68
N ILE A 229 13.18 -10.26 8.00
CA ILE A 229 12.18 -9.82 7.04
C ILE A 229 12.82 -8.86 6.01
N ALA A 230 13.59 -7.88 6.46
CA ALA A 230 14.29 -6.94 5.58
C ALA A 230 15.29 -7.66 4.64
N ASP A 231 15.99 -8.70 5.13
CA ASP A 231 16.90 -9.49 4.31
C ASP A 231 16.14 -10.29 3.25
N ARG A 232 14.98 -10.86 3.61
CA ARG A 232 14.12 -11.59 2.66
C ARG A 232 13.63 -10.67 1.55
N ILE A 233 13.05 -9.52 1.89
CA ILE A 233 12.56 -8.54 0.89
C ILE A 233 13.69 -8.08 -0.02
N ARG A 234 14.87 -7.82 0.53
CA ARG A 234 16.05 -7.45 -0.28
C ARG A 234 16.47 -8.55 -1.25
N GLU A 235 16.41 -9.81 -0.84
CA GLU A 235 16.75 -10.92 -1.73
C GLU A 235 15.68 -11.15 -2.79
N GLU A 236 14.40 -11.07 -2.42
CA GLU A 236 13.26 -11.13 -3.37
C GLU A 236 13.39 -10.01 -4.43
N GLY A 237 13.62 -8.77 -4.02
CA GLY A 237 13.83 -7.66 -4.95
C GLY A 237 15.07 -7.81 -5.83
N ARG A 238 16.15 -8.43 -5.30
CA ARG A 238 17.34 -8.76 -6.12
C ARG A 238 17.05 -9.84 -7.15
N GLU A 239 16.29 -10.86 -6.79
CA GLU A 239 15.91 -11.93 -7.71
C GLU A 239 14.97 -11.41 -8.79
N GLU A 240 13.99 -10.58 -8.41
CA GLU A 240 13.08 -9.90 -9.34
C GLU A 240 13.85 -8.97 -10.29
N GLY A 241 14.71 -8.09 -9.77
CA GLY A 241 15.54 -7.22 -10.60
C GLY A 241 16.47 -7.98 -11.55
N ARG A 242 17.00 -9.14 -11.12
CA ARG A 242 17.77 -10.02 -12.01
C ARG A 242 16.90 -10.66 -13.08
N SER A 243 15.67 -11.02 -12.75
CA SER A 243 14.73 -11.60 -13.71
C SER A 243 14.32 -10.58 -14.76
N VAL A 244 13.93 -9.38 -14.33
CA VAL A 244 13.60 -8.25 -15.23
C VAL A 244 14.79 -7.90 -16.11
N GLY A 245 15.98 -7.70 -15.55
CA GLY A 245 17.17 -7.37 -16.32
C GLY A 245 17.58 -8.45 -17.34
N ARG A 246 17.29 -9.74 -17.07
CA ARG A 246 17.48 -10.82 -18.05
C ARG A 246 16.48 -10.76 -19.21
N LEU A 247 15.22 -10.38 -18.93
CA LEU A 247 14.20 -10.19 -19.95
C LEU A 247 14.56 -9.00 -20.85
N GLU A 248 14.87 -7.86 -20.25
CA GLU A 248 15.26 -6.63 -20.96
C GLU A 248 16.49 -6.85 -21.84
N SER A 249 17.56 -7.42 -21.28
CA SER A 249 18.76 -7.75 -22.05
C SER A 249 18.46 -8.70 -23.21
N ARG A 250 17.56 -9.69 -23.01
CA ARG A 250 17.20 -10.62 -24.07
C ARG A 250 16.37 -9.96 -25.18
N ILE A 251 15.50 -9.02 -24.83
CA ILE A 251 14.74 -8.20 -25.78
C ILE A 251 15.69 -7.33 -26.60
N GLU A 252 16.62 -6.65 -25.94
CA GLU A 252 17.64 -5.81 -26.59
C GLU A 252 18.50 -6.65 -27.56
N ASP A 253 19.05 -7.78 -27.09
CA ASP A 253 19.85 -8.71 -27.93
C ASP A 253 19.10 -9.12 -29.22
N ILE A 254 17.78 -9.40 -29.12
CA ILE A 254 16.97 -9.80 -30.28
C ILE A 254 16.82 -8.62 -31.25
N LEU A 255 16.51 -7.43 -30.73
CA LEU A 255 16.29 -6.25 -31.56
C LEU A 255 17.59 -5.83 -32.27
N GLU A 256 18.74 -5.87 -31.58
CA GLU A 256 20.05 -5.58 -32.20
C GLU A 256 20.35 -6.53 -33.37
N LEU A 257 20.13 -7.85 -33.16
CA LEU A 257 20.34 -8.84 -34.23
C LEU A 257 19.42 -8.60 -35.44
N LEU A 258 18.18 -8.17 -35.20
CA LEU A 258 17.23 -7.89 -36.26
C LEU A 258 17.54 -6.58 -37.01
N GLU A 259 18.06 -5.57 -36.31
CA GLU A 259 18.47 -4.29 -36.88
C GLU A 259 19.66 -4.47 -37.86
N GLU A 260 20.55 -5.44 -37.61
CA GLU A 260 21.62 -5.82 -38.56
C GLU A 260 21.06 -6.36 -39.90
N LEU A 261 19.85 -6.95 -39.88
CA LEU A 261 19.19 -7.48 -41.07
C LEU A 261 18.37 -6.43 -41.83
N GLY A 262 18.15 -5.25 -41.23
CA GLY A 262 17.44 -4.14 -41.82
C GLY A 262 16.41 -3.48 -40.89
N GLN A 263 15.51 -2.66 -41.48
CA GLN A 263 14.49 -1.94 -40.70
C GLN A 263 13.43 -2.92 -40.13
N VAL A 264 13.39 -3.06 -38.79
CA VAL A 264 12.43 -3.94 -38.11
C VAL A 264 11.05 -3.30 -38.11
N PRO A 265 9.99 -4.01 -38.58
CA PRO A 265 8.64 -3.52 -38.54
C PRO A 265 8.15 -3.30 -37.09
N GLN A 266 7.44 -2.21 -36.85
CA GLN A 266 6.98 -1.80 -35.52
C GLN A 266 6.19 -2.91 -34.78
N ARG A 267 5.34 -3.65 -35.50
CA ARG A 267 4.57 -4.80 -34.95
C ARG A 267 5.46 -5.91 -34.36
N ILE A 268 6.65 -6.16 -34.96
CA ILE A 268 7.60 -7.15 -34.47
C ILE A 268 8.27 -6.63 -33.20
N VAL A 269 8.67 -5.35 -33.19
CA VAL A 269 9.23 -4.69 -32.01
C VAL A 269 8.25 -4.75 -30.82
N GLU A 270 6.99 -4.43 -31.07
CA GLU A 270 5.94 -4.47 -30.04
C GLU A 270 5.70 -5.88 -29.52
N SER A 271 5.66 -6.89 -30.40
CA SER A 271 5.51 -8.29 -30.01
C SER A 271 6.68 -8.78 -29.15
N ILE A 272 7.92 -8.41 -29.51
CA ILE A 272 9.10 -8.79 -28.73
C ILE A 272 9.11 -8.09 -27.37
N LYS A 273 8.74 -6.81 -27.31
CA LYS A 273 8.68 -6.04 -26.06
C LYS A 273 7.55 -6.46 -25.12
N ALA A 274 6.47 -7.02 -25.67
CA ALA A 274 5.32 -7.50 -24.90
C ALA A 274 5.50 -8.93 -24.34
N GLU A 275 6.55 -9.63 -24.77
CA GLU A 275 6.80 -11.01 -24.33
C GLU A 275 7.51 -11.04 -22.98
N ASP A 276 6.92 -11.72 -21.99
CA ASP A 276 7.41 -11.85 -20.62
C ASP A 276 8.03 -13.23 -20.33
N ASN A 277 7.91 -14.16 -21.26
CA ASN A 277 8.44 -15.51 -21.10
C ASN A 277 9.88 -15.61 -21.62
N LEU A 278 10.83 -15.72 -20.69
CA LEU A 278 12.25 -15.84 -21.00
C LEU A 278 12.58 -17.05 -21.90
N GLY A 279 11.79 -18.13 -21.82
CA GLY A 279 11.95 -19.31 -22.68
C GLY A 279 11.57 -19.01 -24.13
N VAL A 280 10.51 -18.21 -24.35
CA VAL A 280 10.08 -17.74 -25.67
C VAL A 280 11.14 -16.79 -26.24
N LEU A 281 11.54 -15.77 -25.48
CA LEU A 281 12.60 -14.83 -25.87
C LEU A 281 13.91 -15.54 -26.19
N SER A 282 14.26 -16.59 -25.44
CA SER A 282 15.47 -17.38 -25.72
C SER A 282 15.38 -18.15 -27.05
N ARG A 283 14.20 -18.61 -27.45
CA ARG A 283 13.96 -19.20 -28.78
C ARG A 283 14.06 -18.15 -29.87
N TRP A 284 13.43 -17.00 -29.69
CA TRP A 284 13.46 -15.90 -30.63
C TRP A 284 14.86 -15.34 -30.84
N HIS A 285 15.64 -15.20 -29.77
CA HIS A 285 17.06 -14.83 -29.89
C HIS A 285 17.85 -15.79 -30.78
N LYS A 286 17.65 -17.12 -30.60
CA LYS A 286 18.31 -18.12 -31.46
C LYS A 286 17.80 -18.06 -32.90
N ALA A 287 16.53 -17.75 -33.09
CA ALA A 287 15.95 -17.57 -34.42
C ALA A 287 16.52 -16.30 -35.09
N ALA A 288 16.59 -15.16 -34.39
CA ALA A 288 17.18 -13.92 -34.88
C ALA A 288 18.64 -14.11 -35.29
N ALA A 289 19.45 -14.77 -34.45
CA ALA A 289 20.86 -15.04 -34.73
C ALA A 289 21.10 -15.95 -35.95
N ARG A 290 20.09 -16.67 -36.45
CA ARG A 290 20.19 -17.58 -37.61
C ARG A 290 19.48 -17.08 -38.84
N ALA A 291 18.61 -16.09 -38.69
CA ALA A 291 17.81 -15.56 -39.78
C ALA A 291 18.68 -14.78 -40.77
N GLY A 292 18.48 -15.01 -42.04
CA GLY A 292 19.09 -14.21 -43.13
C GLY A 292 18.23 -13.00 -43.51
N SER A 293 17.03 -12.87 -42.97
CA SER A 293 16.11 -11.76 -43.16
C SER A 293 15.09 -11.62 -42.07
N ILE A 294 14.51 -10.43 -41.91
CA ILE A 294 13.40 -10.19 -40.93
C ILE A 294 12.19 -11.07 -41.23
N ALA A 295 11.88 -11.32 -42.51
CA ALA A 295 10.76 -12.20 -42.88
C ALA A 295 11.01 -13.67 -42.47
N GLU A 296 12.24 -14.14 -42.50
CA GLU A 296 12.59 -15.48 -42.02
C GLU A 296 12.48 -15.60 -40.50
N PHE A 297 12.90 -14.55 -39.78
CA PHE A 297 12.69 -14.48 -38.31
C PHE A 297 11.21 -14.54 -37.96
N GLU A 298 10.39 -13.72 -38.60
CA GLU A 298 8.95 -13.64 -38.36
C GLU A 298 8.26 -14.99 -38.61
N ALA A 299 8.66 -15.73 -39.61
CA ALA A 299 8.12 -17.06 -39.91
C ALA A 299 8.47 -18.11 -38.80
N ASN A 300 9.47 -17.84 -37.97
CA ASN A 300 9.96 -18.71 -36.89
C ASN A 300 9.68 -18.13 -35.48
N MET A 301 8.99 -17.01 -35.37
CA MET A 301 8.55 -16.36 -34.15
C MET A 301 7.26 -17.01 -33.54
#